data_ef7d80c1684c3f2688b609082854e894
#
_entry.id   ef7d80c1684c3f2688b609082854e894
#
_cell.length_a   1.000
_cell.length_b   1.000
_cell.length_c   1.000
_cell.angle_alpha   90.00
_cell.angle_beta   90.00
_cell.angle_gamma   90.00
#
_symmetry.space_group_name_H-M   'P 1'
#
loop_
_entity.id
_entity.type
_entity.pdbx_description
1 polymer ?
#
loop_
_entity_poly.entity_id
_entity_poly.type
_entity_poly.pdbx_seq_one_letter_code
_entity_poly.pdbx_strand_id
1 'polypeptide(L)'
;MYCVQCEQTMRTPMGNGCSYSQGMCGKTAETSDLQDLLIATLQSLSAWAIQARDLAIIDNEIDAFTAQAFFSTLTNVNFDSQRIVEYAQQAIAYRDNLMKRCRTLNPSIDINHPLAHLQLEGATISDLTKQAANFALNSDRTLIGEEVHGVRMLCLYGLKGAAAYMEHAHVLGKFDNEVYRQFHEFMAWLGTNPSDLNELLEKALGIGNMNFQVMSLLDAGETEAFGHPVPATVNVKPVAGKCILISGHDLKDLKALLEQTEGTGINIYTHGEMLPAHGYPELKKYNHLVGNYGSGWQNQQKEFAKFPGPVIMTSNCIIDPNVGNYADRIYTRSIVGWPGVTHIEDRDFSQVIAKAQEMAGFPYDELEHKITVGFGRQTLLDASDAVINLVSGGKLRHVFLVGGCDGSKGERSYYTDFARQVPEDCAILTLGCGKYRFNKLDFGVIDGLPRLLDVGQCNDAYSAIMLAVNLSQKLGIGVNELPLTLVLSWFEQKAIVILLTLLALGVKNIYTGPTAPAFLNDNVMALLNEKFGLRGLTTPEQDMAEALAK
;
A
#
# COMPACT_ATOMS: atom_id res chain seq x y z
N MET A 1 7.08 1.28 -23.49
CA MET A 1 6.87 0.90 -22.07
C MET A 1 8.20 0.70 -21.34
N TYR A 2 8.36 1.26 -20.18
CA TYR A 2 9.40 0.93 -19.20
C TYR A 2 8.79 0.98 -17.80
N CYS A 3 8.87 -0.11 -17.03
CA CYS A 3 8.32 -0.16 -15.68
C CYS A 3 9.18 -1.04 -14.77
N VAL A 4 9.62 -0.49 -13.65
CA VAL A 4 10.47 -1.16 -12.64
C VAL A 4 9.87 -1.07 -11.22
N GLN A 5 8.58 -0.75 -11.11
CA GLN A 5 8.00 -0.29 -9.86
C GLN A 5 7.62 -1.38 -8.85
N CYS A 6 7.64 -2.68 -9.22
CA CYS A 6 7.23 -3.75 -8.32
C CYS A 6 8.17 -4.95 -8.36
N GLU A 7 7.99 -5.87 -7.41
CA GLU A 7 8.80 -7.09 -7.32
C GLU A 7 8.67 -8.00 -8.56
N GLN A 8 7.53 -7.96 -9.28
CA GLN A 8 7.33 -8.75 -10.50
C GLN A 8 8.11 -8.22 -11.70
N THR A 9 8.81 -7.10 -11.58
CA THR A 9 9.64 -6.53 -12.66
C THR A 9 10.49 -7.61 -13.31
N MET A 10 10.42 -7.67 -14.65
CA MET A 10 11.24 -8.59 -15.44
C MET A 10 12.72 -8.28 -15.25
N ARG A 11 13.51 -9.33 -14.99
CA ARG A 11 14.96 -9.28 -14.87
C ARG A 11 15.55 -10.13 -15.98
N THR A 12 16.33 -9.51 -16.84
CA THR A 12 16.96 -10.16 -17.99
C THR A 12 18.46 -9.84 -18.03
N PRO A 13 19.28 -10.63 -18.74
CA PRO A 13 20.68 -10.28 -18.95
C PRO A 13 20.88 -8.92 -19.64
N MET A 14 19.86 -8.40 -20.33
CA MET A 14 19.89 -7.11 -21.03
C MET A 14 19.44 -5.94 -20.15
N GLY A 15 19.08 -6.20 -18.88
CA GLY A 15 18.65 -5.20 -17.91
C GLY A 15 17.30 -5.52 -17.24
N ASN A 16 17.00 -4.76 -16.20
CA ASN A 16 15.74 -4.86 -15.45
C ASN A 16 14.70 -3.92 -16.06
N GLY A 17 13.46 -4.38 -16.12
CA GLY A 17 12.31 -3.58 -16.53
C GLY A 17 11.31 -4.40 -17.34
N CYS A 18 10.03 -4.15 -17.11
CA CYS A 18 8.97 -4.57 -18.02
C CYS A 18 9.01 -3.62 -19.22
N SER A 19 9.50 -4.08 -20.36
CA SER A 19 9.78 -3.24 -21.55
C SER A 19 9.20 -3.80 -22.84
N TYR A 20 8.32 -4.80 -22.75
CA TYR A 20 7.62 -5.41 -23.90
C TYR A 20 6.23 -4.78 -24.10
N SER A 21 5.38 -5.43 -24.87
CA SER A 21 3.99 -4.99 -25.11
C SER A 21 3.12 -5.04 -23.86
N GLN A 22 3.51 -5.85 -22.87
CA GLN A 22 2.79 -6.05 -21.62
C GLN A 22 3.75 -6.31 -20.46
N GLY A 23 3.44 -5.78 -19.28
CA GLY A 23 4.15 -6.07 -18.03
C GLY A 23 3.72 -7.42 -17.43
N MET A 24 4.49 -7.91 -16.44
CA MET A 24 4.18 -9.14 -15.72
C MET A 24 2.83 -9.11 -14.98
N CYS A 25 2.35 -7.91 -14.62
CA CYS A 25 1.05 -7.71 -13.98
C CYS A 25 -0.13 -7.68 -14.96
N GLY A 26 0.13 -7.73 -16.26
CA GLY A 26 -0.89 -7.59 -17.31
C GLY A 26 -1.09 -6.16 -17.84
N LYS A 27 -0.41 -5.16 -17.27
CA LYS A 27 -0.48 -3.77 -17.76
C LYS A 27 0.06 -3.67 -19.18
N THR A 28 -0.72 -3.09 -20.10
CA THR A 28 -0.31 -2.87 -21.48
C THR A 28 0.75 -1.78 -21.58
N ALA A 29 1.52 -1.76 -22.66
CA ALA A 29 2.46 -0.67 -22.94
C ALA A 29 1.73 0.67 -23.01
N GLU A 30 0.58 0.72 -23.66
CA GLU A 30 -0.28 1.90 -23.76
C GLU A 30 -0.66 2.47 -22.38
N THR A 31 -1.23 1.63 -21.49
CA THR A 31 -1.60 2.06 -20.14
C THR A 31 -0.39 2.53 -19.35
N SER A 32 0.76 1.85 -19.47
CA SER A 32 2.00 2.23 -18.79
C SER A 32 2.50 3.60 -19.24
N ASP A 33 2.55 3.83 -20.54
CA ASP A 33 3.05 5.09 -21.11
C ASP A 33 2.09 6.25 -20.78
N LEU A 34 0.77 6.02 -20.82
CA LEU A 34 -0.22 7.00 -20.37
C LEU A 34 -0.09 7.33 -18.87
N GLN A 35 0.31 6.39 -18.03
CA GLN A 35 0.58 6.66 -16.62
C GLN A 35 1.82 7.56 -16.44
N ASP A 36 2.85 7.43 -17.29
CA ASP A 36 4.00 8.35 -17.27
C ASP A 36 3.57 9.77 -17.66
N LEU A 37 2.70 9.92 -18.66
CA LEU A 37 2.11 11.21 -19.03
C LEU A 37 1.24 11.78 -17.89
N LEU A 38 0.42 10.97 -17.25
CA LEU A 38 -0.37 11.39 -16.08
C LEU A 38 0.54 11.91 -14.97
N ILE A 39 1.65 11.24 -14.67
CA ILE A 39 2.63 11.71 -13.68
C ILE A 39 3.13 13.11 -14.06
N ALA A 40 3.50 13.33 -15.31
CA ALA A 40 3.96 14.66 -15.78
C ALA A 40 2.87 15.73 -15.64
N THR A 41 1.61 15.43 -15.93
CA THR A 41 0.50 16.39 -15.76
C THR A 41 0.26 16.73 -14.29
N LEU A 42 0.38 15.74 -13.38
CA LEU A 42 0.26 15.96 -11.92
C LEU A 42 1.45 16.76 -11.36
N GLN A 43 2.65 16.57 -11.89
CA GLN A 43 3.82 17.39 -11.56
C GLN A 43 3.64 18.83 -12.02
N SER A 44 3.07 19.05 -13.21
CA SER A 44 2.68 20.37 -13.72
C SER A 44 1.65 21.04 -12.81
N LEU A 45 0.60 20.31 -12.42
CA LEU A 45 -0.42 20.79 -11.48
C LEU A 45 0.20 21.17 -10.13
N SER A 46 1.08 20.31 -9.60
CA SER A 46 1.74 20.53 -8.31
C SER A 46 2.63 21.77 -8.29
N ALA A 47 3.32 22.07 -9.38
CA ALA A 47 4.11 23.30 -9.49
C ALA A 47 3.24 24.55 -9.35
N TRP A 48 2.05 24.58 -9.95
CA TRP A 48 1.09 25.68 -9.79
C TRP A 48 0.36 25.63 -8.43
N ALA A 49 0.16 24.47 -7.84
CA ALA A 49 -0.44 24.34 -6.51
C ALA A 49 0.45 24.96 -5.42
N ILE A 50 1.78 24.83 -5.53
CA ILE A 50 2.74 25.51 -4.63
C ILE A 50 2.64 27.02 -4.82
N GLN A 51 2.70 27.48 -6.05
CA GLN A 51 2.61 28.92 -6.35
C GLN A 51 1.27 29.51 -5.90
N ALA A 52 0.18 28.74 -5.98
CA ALA A 52 -1.13 29.15 -5.47
C ALA A 52 -1.11 29.31 -3.94
N ARG A 53 -0.44 28.40 -3.22
CA ARG A 53 -0.29 28.47 -1.77
C ARG A 53 0.52 29.69 -1.32
N ASP A 54 1.55 30.08 -2.07
CA ASP A 54 2.32 31.33 -1.81
C ASP A 54 1.43 32.58 -1.92
N LEU A 55 0.35 32.51 -2.68
CA LEU A 55 -0.69 33.53 -2.80
C LEU A 55 -1.89 33.29 -1.88
N ALA A 56 -1.76 32.40 -0.88
CA ALA A 56 -2.81 32.00 0.03
C ALA A 56 -4.05 31.38 -0.65
N ILE A 57 -3.89 30.79 -1.83
CA ILE A 57 -4.92 30.01 -2.52
C ILE A 57 -4.68 28.54 -2.18
N ILE A 58 -5.56 27.95 -1.38
CA ILE A 58 -5.59 26.52 -1.05
C ILE A 58 -6.88 25.93 -1.65
N ASP A 59 -6.77 24.77 -2.27
CA ASP A 59 -7.88 24.08 -2.90
C ASP A 59 -7.84 22.58 -2.55
N ASN A 60 -8.64 22.21 -1.55
CA ASN A 60 -8.66 20.86 -1.01
C ASN A 60 -9.15 19.81 -2.01
N GLU A 61 -9.97 20.21 -3.00
CA GLU A 61 -10.43 19.31 -4.06
C GLU A 61 -9.27 18.96 -4.99
N ILE A 62 -8.47 19.96 -5.39
CA ILE A 62 -7.27 19.77 -6.21
C ILE A 62 -6.24 18.92 -5.46
N ASP A 63 -6.06 19.18 -4.18
CA ASP A 63 -5.13 18.43 -3.34
C ASP A 63 -5.50 16.94 -3.28
N ALA A 64 -6.75 16.64 -2.94
CA ALA A 64 -7.27 15.27 -2.88
C ALA A 64 -7.20 14.59 -4.25
N PHE A 65 -7.62 15.27 -5.32
CA PHE A 65 -7.54 14.76 -6.67
C PHE A 65 -6.10 14.38 -7.06
N THR A 66 -5.12 15.22 -6.72
CA THR A 66 -3.71 14.96 -7.07
C THR A 66 -3.21 13.66 -6.44
N ALA A 67 -3.49 13.44 -5.16
CA ALA A 67 -3.13 12.19 -4.47
C ALA A 67 -3.88 10.98 -5.06
N GLN A 68 -5.18 11.09 -5.29
CA GLN A 68 -6.01 10.04 -5.88
C GLN A 68 -5.54 9.64 -7.29
N ALA A 69 -5.35 10.62 -8.19
CA ALA A 69 -4.89 10.37 -9.55
C ALA A 69 -3.49 9.74 -9.57
N PHE A 70 -2.60 10.18 -8.69
CA PHE A 70 -1.27 9.61 -8.57
C PHE A 70 -1.32 8.17 -8.02
N PHE A 71 -2.18 7.88 -7.05
CA PHE A 71 -2.44 6.52 -6.56
C PHE A 71 -2.90 5.58 -7.66
N SER A 72 -3.69 6.03 -8.63
CA SER A 72 -4.15 5.19 -9.75
C SER A 72 -3.00 4.59 -10.57
N THR A 73 -1.81 5.19 -10.52
CA THR A 73 -0.62 4.74 -11.25
C THR A 73 0.19 3.65 -10.54
N LEU A 74 -0.18 3.25 -9.32
CA LEU A 74 0.50 2.20 -8.57
C LEU A 74 0.37 0.83 -9.26
N THR A 75 1.17 -0.11 -8.77
CA THR A 75 1.11 -1.51 -9.19
C THR A 75 -0.27 -2.11 -8.87
N ASN A 76 -0.87 -2.76 -9.86
CA ASN A 76 -2.13 -3.51 -9.74
C ASN A 76 -3.31 -2.67 -9.21
N VAL A 77 -3.44 -1.42 -9.68
CA VAL A 77 -4.54 -0.52 -9.33
C VAL A 77 -5.42 -0.26 -10.54
N ASN A 78 -4.95 0.52 -11.52
CA ASN A 78 -5.76 0.90 -12.67
C ASN A 78 -5.13 0.46 -14.00
N PHE A 79 -5.87 -0.37 -14.73
CA PHE A 79 -5.50 -0.92 -16.03
C PHE A 79 -6.33 -0.32 -17.17
N ASP A 80 -7.21 0.63 -16.86
CA ASP A 80 -8.10 1.27 -17.82
C ASP A 80 -7.45 2.53 -18.41
N SER A 81 -6.97 2.45 -19.64
CA SER A 81 -6.33 3.56 -20.36
C SER A 81 -7.24 4.78 -20.47
N GLN A 82 -8.57 4.58 -20.63
CA GLN A 82 -9.51 5.69 -20.77
C GLN A 82 -9.57 6.51 -19.46
N ARG A 83 -9.66 5.84 -18.31
CA ARG A 83 -9.65 6.52 -17.01
C ARG A 83 -8.34 7.23 -16.71
N ILE A 84 -7.20 6.68 -17.16
CA ILE A 84 -5.90 7.36 -17.03
C ILE A 84 -5.87 8.65 -17.86
N VAL A 85 -6.42 8.62 -19.08
CA VAL A 85 -6.57 9.82 -19.93
C VAL A 85 -7.47 10.87 -19.26
N GLU A 86 -8.59 10.46 -18.69
CA GLU A 86 -9.51 11.35 -17.98
C GLU A 86 -8.82 12.04 -16.78
N TYR A 87 -8.03 11.29 -16.00
CA TYR A 87 -7.22 11.89 -14.92
C TYR A 87 -6.19 12.90 -15.46
N ALA A 88 -5.52 12.61 -16.59
CA ALA A 88 -4.56 13.54 -17.17
C ALA A 88 -5.23 14.84 -17.67
N GLN A 89 -6.39 14.70 -18.32
CA GLN A 89 -7.20 15.85 -18.77
C GLN A 89 -7.68 16.70 -17.58
N GLN A 90 -8.16 16.07 -16.54
CA GLN A 90 -8.62 16.75 -15.33
C GLN A 90 -7.45 17.47 -14.60
N ALA A 91 -6.27 16.85 -14.55
CA ALA A 91 -5.07 17.46 -13.98
C ALA A 91 -4.70 18.77 -14.70
N ILE A 92 -4.75 18.76 -16.04
CA ILE A 92 -4.51 19.99 -16.84
C ILE A 92 -5.60 21.04 -16.61
N ALA A 93 -6.87 20.63 -16.53
CA ALA A 93 -7.98 21.56 -16.24
C ALA A 93 -7.82 22.22 -14.87
N TYR A 94 -7.46 21.47 -13.85
CA TYR A 94 -7.19 22.02 -12.50
C TYR A 94 -5.96 22.92 -12.48
N ARG A 95 -4.88 22.55 -13.18
CA ARG A 95 -3.70 23.40 -13.33
C ARG A 95 -4.05 24.75 -13.96
N ASP A 96 -4.79 24.73 -15.07
CA ASP A 96 -5.18 25.94 -15.78
C ASP A 96 -6.10 26.84 -14.93
N ASN A 97 -6.98 26.24 -14.13
CA ASN A 97 -7.79 26.96 -13.16
C ASN A 97 -6.92 27.65 -12.09
N LEU A 98 -5.97 26.95 -11.49
CA LEU A 98 -5.04 27.53 -10.51
C LEU A 98 -4.21 28.65 -11.14
N MET A 99 -3.64 28.41 -12.32
CA MET A 99 -2.88 29.42 -13.06
C MET A 99 -3.70 30.69 -13.29
N LYS A 100 -4.96 30.57 -13.72
CA LYS A 100 -5.87 31.71 -13.90
C LYS A 100 -6.12 32.45 -12.59
N ARG A 101 -6.36 31.73 -11.49
CA ARG A 101 -6.58 32.33 -10.16
C ARG A 101 -5.33 33.06 -9.67
N CYS A 102 -4.15 32.48 -9.83
CA CYS A 102 -2.88 33.14 -9.50
C CYS A 102 -2.66 34.43 -10.31
N ARG A 103 -2.90 34.38 -11.63
CA ARG A 103 -2.77 35.57 -12.52
C ARG A 103 -3.81 36.66 -12.25
N THR A 104 -4.94 36.32 -11.67
CA THR A 104 -5.93 37.31 -11.22
C THR A 104 -5.37 38.15 -10.06
N LEU A 105 -4.59 37.57 -9.16
CA LEU A 105 -3.95 38.26 -8.03
C LEU A 105 -2.63 38.90 -8.42
N ASN A 106 -1.86 38.26 -9.30
CA ASN A 106 -0.59 38.78 -9.82
C ASN A 106 -0.51 38.52 -11.34
N PRO A 107 -0.90 39.49 -12.18
CA PRO A 107 -0.95 39.31 -13.64
C PRO A 107 0.39 38.94 -14.31
N SER A 108 1.51 39.27 -13.68
CA SER A 108 2.85 39.01 -14.21
C SER A 108 3.44 37.70 -13.69
N ILE A 109 2.68 36.94 -12.92
CA ILE A 109 3.19 35.69 -12.33
C ILE A 109 3.48 34.64 -13.40
N ASP A 110 4.66 34.10 -13.34
CA ASP A 110 5.07 32.90 -14.06
C ASP A 110 5.98 32.05 -13.18
N ILE A 111 6.07 30.76 -13.45
CA ILE A 111 6.88 29.84 -12.67
C ILE A 111 7.96 29.20 -13.54
N ASN A 112 9.19 29.23 -13.05
CA ASN A 112 10.32 28.58 -13.72
C ASN A 112 10.33 27.07 -13.40
N HIS A 113 9.43 26.33 -14.04
CA HIS A 113 9.35 24.88 -13.89
C HIS A 113 9.18 24.25 -15.29
N PRO A 114 9.93 23.16 -15.62
CA PRO A 114 9.95 22.60 -16.99
C PRO A 114 8.56 22.16 -17.48
N LEU A 115 7.67 21.75 -16.57
CA LEU A 115 6.32 21.30 -16.88
C LEU A 115 5.24 22.37 -16.65
N ALA A 116 5.59 23.61 -16.27
CA ALA A 116 4.62 24.65 -15.91
C ALA A 116 3.50 24.84 -16.93
N HIS A 117 3.83 24.72 -18.21
CA HIS A 117 2.94 24.97 -19.35
C HIS A 117 2.67 23.71 -20.20
N LEU A 118 2.81 22.53 -19.59
CA LEU A 118 2.53 21.26 -20.28
C LEU A 118 1.10 21.28 -20.86
N GLN A 119 0.96 20.98 -22.14
CA GLN A 119 -0.32 20.83 -22.83
C GLN A 119 -0.50 19.40 -23.34
N LEU A 120 -1.74 18.92 -23.36
CA LEU A 120 -2.05 17.64 -23.99
C LEU A 120 -2.17 17.84 -25.51
N GLU A 121 -1.48 17.00 -26.29
CA GLU A 121 -1.42 17.05 -27.76
C GLU A 121 -2.52 16.16 -28.37
N GLY A 122 -3.77 16.52 -28.17
CA GLY A 122 -4.95 15.78 -28.64
C GLY A 122 -5.82 15.29 -27.50
N ALA A 123 -6.87 14.52 -27.85
CA ALA A 123 -7.88 14.04 -26.89
C ALA A 123 -8.04 12.52 -26.92
N THR A 124 -7.49 11.84 -27.93
CA THR A 124 -7.63 10.38 -28.06
C THR A 124 -6.52 9.64 -27.31
N ILE A 125 -6.80 8.41 -26.89
CA ILE A 125 -5.79 7.52 -26.31
C ILE A 125 -4.56 7.44 -27.20
N SER A 126 -4.76 7.28 -28.53
CA SER A 126 -3.66 7.16 -29.49
C SER A 126 -2.76 8.39 -29.56
N ASP A 127 -3.34 9.60 -29.51
CA ASP A 127 -2.56 10.84 -29.56
C ASP A 127 -1.74 11.01 -28.28
N LEU A 128 -2.37 10.78 -27.13
CA LEU A 128 -1.73 10.91 -25.83
C LEU A 128 -0.68 9.84 -25.57
N THR A 129 -0.87 8.62 -26.09
CA THR A 129 0.17 7.57 -26.03
C THR A 129 1.41 7.95 -26.83
N LYS A 130 1.26 8.63 -27.98
CA LYS A 130 2.41 9.16 -28.76
C LYS A 130 3.13 10.25 -27.96
N GLN A 131 2.39 11.18 -27.36
CA GLN A 131 2.96 12.23 -26.52
C GLN A 131 3.67 11.66 -25.29
N ALA A 132 3.14 10.61 -24.67
CA ALA A 132 3.69 9.96 -23.48
C ALA A 132 5.15 9.51 -23.66
N ALA A 133 5.58 9.21 -24.88
CA ALA A 133 6.97 8.86 -25.17
C ALA A 133 7.97 9.96 -24.76
N ASN A 134 7.54 11.22 -24.71
CA ASN A 134 8.37 12.34 -24.28
C ASN A 134 8.54 12.41 -22.76
N PHE A 135 7.75 11.64 -21.99
CA PHE A 135 7.72 11.62 -20.54
C PHE A 135 8.10 10.25 -19.94
N ALA A 136 8.66 9.37 -20.76
CA ALA A 136 9.11 8.06 -20.30
C ALA A 136 10.11 8.19 -19.15
N LEU A 137 9.83 7.53 -18.02
CA LEU A 137 10.59 7.65 -16.77
C LEU A 137 12.07 7.26 -16.90
N ASN A 138 12.46 6.57 -17.96
CA ASN A 138 13.84 6.16 -18.24
C ASN A 138 14.52 6.98 -19.34
N SER A 139 13.94 8.07 -19.81
CA SER A 139 14.43 8.84 -20.96
C SER A 139 15.86 9.36 -20.83
N ASP A 140 16.27 9.70 -19.60
CA ASP A 140 17.61 10.21 -19.28
C ASP A 140 18.49 9.21 -18.51
N ARG A 141 18.04 7.96 -18.30
CA ARG A 141 18.70 6.93 -17.48
C ARG A 141 20.17 6.71 -17.88
N THR A 142 20.45 6.62 -19.18
CA THR A 142 21.82 6.44 -19.70
C THR A 142 22.72 7.66 -19.47
N LEU A 143 22.13 8.85 -19.37
CA LEU A 143 22.86 10.10 -19.16
C LEU A 143 23.23 10.28 -17.69
N ILE A 144 22.31 10.01 -16.77
CA ILE A 144 22.50 10.25 -15.33
C ILE A 144 23.09 9.06 -14.57
N GLY A 145 23.08 7.87 -15.17
CA GLY A 145 23.58 6.62 -14.57
C GLY A 145 22.53 5.89 -13.71
N GLU A 146 22.82 4.62 -13.47
CA GLU A 146 21.89 3.69 -12.80
C GLU A 146 21.62 4.06 -11.33
N GLU A 147 22.63 4.53 -10.60
CA GLU A 147 22.50 4.90 -9.20
C GLU A 147 21.55 6.08 -9.01
N VAL A 148 21.78 7.15 -9.76
CA VAL A 148 20.95 8.37 -9.70
C VAL A 148 19.53 8.06 -10.16
N HIS A 149 19.37 7.34 -11.29
CA HIS A 149 18.06 6.92 -11.77
C HIS A 149 17.33 6.07 -10.72
N GLY A 150 18.03 5.10 -10.11
CA GLY A 150 17.45 4.21 -9.11
C GLY A 150 16.95 4.95 -7.87
N VAL A 151 17.71 5.91 -7.35
CA VAL A 151 17.27 6.71 -6.20
C VAL A 151 16.17 7.70 -6.58
N ARG A 152 16.16 8.24 -7.82
CA ARG A 152 15.02 9.01 -8.32
C ARG A 152 13.74 8.17 -8.37
N MET A 153 13.82 6.92 -8.84
CA MET A 153 12.70 5.98 -8.79
C MET A 153 12.28 5.64 -7.35
N LEU A 154 13.23 5.55 -6.42
CA LEU A 154 12.93 5.36 -4.99
C LEU A 154 12.08 6.52 -4.45
N CYS A 155 12.42 7.77 -4.76
CA CYS A 155 11.61 8.95 -4.40
C CYS A 155 10.22 8.90 -5.04
N LEU A 156 10.14 8.65 -6.35
CA LEU A 156 8.87 8.59 -7.09
C LEU A 156 7.95 7.49 -6.51
N TYR A 157 8.49 6.30 -6.28
CA TYR A 157 7.70 5.17 -5.80
C TYR A 157 7.35 5.31 -4.32
N GLY A 158 8.23 5.90 -3.51
CA GLY A 158 7.90 6.30 -2.15
C GLY A 158 6.73 7.28 -2.12
N LEU A 159 6.79 8.31 -2.96
CA LEU A 159 5.72 9.32 -3.04
C LEU A 159 4.39 8.72 -3.55
N LYS A 160 4.43 7.78 -4.50
CA LYS A 160 3.24 7.01 -4.91
C LYS A 160 2.62 6.26 -3.73
N GLY A 161 3.43 5.59 -2.92
CA GLY A 161 2.96 4.89 -1.73
C GLY A 161 2.31 5.82 -0.71
N ALA A 162 2.90 7.00 -0.46
CA ALA A 162 2.33 8.02 0.40
C ALA A 162 0.96 8.51 -0.12
N ALA A 163 0.85 8.75 -1.43
CA ALA A 163 -0.41 9.17 -2.06
C ALA A 163 -1.55 8.16 -1.83
N ALA A 164 -1.24 6.86 -1.82
CA ALA A 164 -2.24 5.84 -1.52
C ALA A 164 -2.78 5.97 -0.09
N TYR A 165 -1.92 6.19 0.89
CA TYR A 165 -2.35 6.41 2.28
C TYR A 165 -3.04 7.77 2.48
N MET A 166 -2.61 8.81 1.74
CA MET A 166 -3.30 10.11 1.73
C MET A 166 -4.74 9.97 1.24
N GLU A 167 -4.97 9.23 0.16
CA GLU A 167 -6.32 8.98 -0.37
C GLU A 167 -7.18 8.20 0.63
N HIS A 168 -6.63 7.14 1.27
CA HIS A 168 -7.37 6.42 2.30
C HIS A 168 -7.72 7.30 3.51
N ALA A 169 -6.81 8.17 3.95
CA ALA A 169 -7.07 9.14 5.02
C ALA A 169 -8.14 10.16 4.60
N HIS A 170 -8.06 10.68 3.36
CA HIS A 170 -9.04 11.62 2.81
C HIS A 170 -10.45 11.01 2.75
N VAL A 171 -10.60 9.78 2.30
CA VAL A 171 -11.88 9.04 2.26
C VAL A 171 -12.52 8.97 3.66
N LEU A 172 -11.72 8.94 4.71
CA LEU A 172 -12.15 8.95 6.11
C LEU A 172 -12.30 10.37 6.69
N GLY A 173 -12.20 11.40 5.86
CA GLY A 173 -12.36 12.80 6.27
C GLY A 173 -11.14 13.40 6.95
N LYS A 174 -9.97 12.79 6.83
CA LYS A 174 -8.71 13.32 7.37
C LYS A 174 -7.96 14.07 6.30
N PHE A 175 -7.58 15.29 6.64
CA PHE A 175 -6.91 16.22 5.76
C PHE A 175 -5.94 17.09 6.55
N ASP A 176 -4.73 17.29 6.04
CA ASP A 176 -3.74 18.18 6.61
C ASP A 176 -3.07 19.01 5.51
N ASN A 177 -3.23 20.34 5.57
CA ASN A 177 -2.72 21.28 4.57
C ASN A 177 -1.20 21.22 4.43
N GLU A 178 -0.48 20.99 5.53
CA GLU A 178 0.98 20.93 5.51
C GLU A 178 1.48 19.66 4.82
N VAL A 179 0.81 18.51 5.06
CA VAL A 179 1.10 17.26 4.36
C VAL A 179 0.88 17.42 2.85
N TYR A 180 -0.23 18.02 2.43
CA TYR A 180 -0.48 18.26 1.00
C TYR A 180 0.49 19.27 0.39
N ARG A 181 0.92 20.31 1.14
CA ARG A 181 1.97 21.24 0.70
C ARG A 181 3.27 20.47 0.42
N GLN A 182 3.73 19.65 1.35
CA GLN A 182 4.94 18.83 1.18
C GLN A 182 4.80 17.86 0.01
N PHE A 183 3.64 17.24 -0.15
CA PHE A 183 3.35 16.34 -1.27
C PHE A 183 3.51 17.06 -2.62
N HIS A 184 2.91 18.24 -2.79
CA HIS A 184 3.05 19.04 -4.01
C HIS A 184 4.50 19.49 -4.23
N GLU A 185 5.25 19.85 -3.17
CA GLU A 185 6.66 20.22 -3.26
C GLU A 185 7.50 19.03 -3.79
N PHE A 186 7.30 17.82 -3.28
CA PHE A 186 8.00 16.63 -3.78
C PHE A 186 7.59 16.30 -5.22
N MET A 187 6.30 16.42 -5.56
CA MET A 187 5.82 16.19 -6.92
C MET A 187 6.44 17.18 -7.92
N ALA A 188 6.40 18.47 -7.62
CA ALA A 188 6.99 19.51 -8.47
C ALA A 188 8.51 19.33 -8.59
N TRP A 189 9.20 19.08 -7.48
CA TRP A 189 10.63 18.83 -7.48
C TRP A 189 11.01 17.64 -8.37
N LEU A 190 10.30 16.51 -8.28
CA LEU A 190 10.52 15.36 -9.17
C LEU A 190 10.31 15.72 -10.65
N GLY A 191 9.40 16.63 -10.96
CA GLY A 191 9.15 17.13 -12.31
C GLY A 191 10.30 17.94 -12.92
N THR A 192 11.30 18.34 -12.11
CA THR A 192 12.53 18.97 -12.60
C THR A 192 13.61 17.96 -13.05
N ASN A 193 13.34 16.66 -12.94
CA ASN A 193 14.30 15.59 -13.20
C ASN A 193 15.62 15.72 -12.41
N PRO A 194 15.57 15.80 -11.06
CA PRO A 194 16.74 16.00 -10.23
C PRO A 194 17.77 14.87 -10.42
N SER A 195 19.07 15.20 -10.36
CA SER A 195 20.16 14.27 -10.61
C SER A 195 21.31 14.30 -9.58
N ASP A 196 21.16 15.10 -8.52
CA ASP A 196 22.12 15.06 -7.41
C ASP A 196 21.75 13.92 -6.44
N LEU A 197 22.67 12.96 -6.26
CA LEU A 197 22.42 11.77 -5.46
C LEU A 197 22.19 12.08 -3.97
N ASN A 198 22.87 13.11 -3.44
CA ASN A 198 22.71 13.48 -2.02
C ASN A 198 21.36 14.16 -1.79
N GLU A 199 20.96 15.05 -2.69
CA GLU A 199 19.64 15.68 -2.67
C GLU A 199 18.54 14.61 -2.78
N LEU A 200 18.68 13.66 -3.71
CA LEU A 200 17.73 12.57 -3.89
C LEU A 200 17.56 11.71 -2.61
N LEU A 201 18.67 11.39 -1.93
CA LEU A 201 18.63 10.64 -0.67
C LEU A 201 17.99 11.45 0.45
N GLU A 202 18.28 12.74 0.56
CA GLU A 202 17.65 13.64 1.54
C GLU A 202 16.14 13.73 1.31
N LYS A 203 15.72 13.93 0.05
CA LYS A 203 14.31 13.99 -0.32
C LYS A 203 13.59 12.66 -0.11
N ALA A 204 14.25 11.53 -0.34
CA ALA A 204 13.69 10.20 -0.04
C ALA A 204 13.35 10.06 1.46
N LEU A 205 14.25 10.49 2.35
CA LEU A 205 13.97 10.53 3.79
C LEU A 205 12.89 11.55 4.13
N GLY A 206 12.85 12.71 3.46
CA GLY A 206 11.78 13.69 3.59
C GLY A 206 10.40 13.11 3.25
N ILE A 207 10.30 12.33 2.18
CA ILE A 207 9.08 11.59 1.80
C ILE A 207 8.70 10.59 2.91
N GLY A 208 9.68 9.90 3.50
CA GLY A 208 9.45 9.01 4.64
C GLY A 208 8.89 9.72 5.86
N ASN A 209 9.42 10.90 6.20
CA ASN A 209 8.93 11.73 7.30
C ASN A 209 7.51 12.25 7.05
N MET A 210 7.22 12.71 5.82
CA MET A 210 5.86 13.09 5.43
C MET A 210 4.90 11.89 5.58
N ASN A 211 5.30 10.71 5.12
CA ASN A 211 4.46 9.52 5.19
C ASN A 211 4.18 9.09 6.65
N PHE A 212 5.07 9.33 7.59
CA PHE A 212 4.78 9.09 9.01
C PHE A 212 3.57 9.93 9.48
N GLN A 213 3.48 11.20 9.05
CA GLN A 213 2.33 12.05 9.32
C GLN A 213 1.07 11.54 8.62
N VAL A 214 1.19 11.11 7.37
CA VAL A 214 0.07 10.51 6.59
C VAL A 214 -0.48 9.27 7.28
N MET A 215 0.38 8.35 7.73
CA MET A 215 -0.06 7.15 8.45
C MET A 215 -0.75 7.50 9.79
N SER A 216 -0.28 8.55 10.48
CA SER A 216 -0.94 9.06 11.69
C SER A 216 -2.35 9.59 11.40
N LEU A 217 -2.53 10.31 10.29
CA LEU A 217 -3.86 10.78 9.85
C LEU A 217 -4.78 9.61 9.50
N LEU A 218 -4.25 8.59 8.83
CA LEU A 218 -5.02 7.41 8.46
C LEU A 218 -5.45 6.61 9.70
N ASP A 219 -4.53 6.32 10.64
CA ASP A 219 -4.85 5.68 11.92
C ASP A 219 -5.93 6.46 12.70
N ALA A 220 -5.83 7.79 12.75
CA ALA A 220 -6.85 8.63 13.37
C ALA A 220 -8.20 8.52 12.65
N GLY A 221 -8.21 8.50 11.32
CA GLY A 221 -9.43 8.32 10.52
C GLY A 221 -10.11 6.98 10.75
N GLU A 222 -9.34 5.90 10.74
CA GLU A 222 -9.84 4.54 10.96
C GLU A 222 -10.36 4.35 12.39
N THR A 223 -9.59 4.78 13.38
CA THR A 223 -9.97 4.61 14.79
C THR A 223 -11.14 5.49 15.23
N GLU A 224 -11.28 6.69 14.66
CA GLU A 224 -12.45 7.55 14.90
C GLU A 224 -13.71 7.01 14.21
N ALA A 225 -13.57 6.47 12.98
CA ALA A 225 -14.72 5.98 12.21
C ALA A 225 -15.21 4.60 12.66
N PHE A 226 -14.29 3.72 13.13
CA PHE A 226 -14.59 2.31 13.35
C PHE A 226 -14.25 1.83 14.76
N GLY A 227 -13.69 2.68 15.61
CA GLY A 227 -13.17 2.34 16.95
C GLY A 227 -11.77 1.74 16.90
N HIS A 228 -11.08 1.69 18.05
CA HIS A 228 -9.77 1.04 18.11
C HIS A 228 -9.91 -0.47 17.91
N PRO A 229 -9.09 -1.10 17.04
CA PRO A 229 -9.10 -2.54 16.88
C PRO A 229 -8.82 -3.25 18.20
N VAL A 230 -9.60 -4.28 18.47
CA VAL A 230 -9.42 -5.16 19.62
C VAL A 230 -9.32 -6.61 19.16
N PRO A 231 -8.60 -7.48 19.90
CA PRO A 231 -8.46 -8.88 19.56
C PRO A 231 -9.80 -9.54 19.25
N ALA A 232 -9.90 -10.14 18.06
CA ALA A 232 -11.11 -10.77 17.57
C ALA A 232 -10.76 -12.07 16.84
N THR A 233 -11.60 -13.09 17.04
CA THR A 233 -11.49 -14.36 16.35
C THR A 233 -12.24 -14.30 15.03
N VAL A 234 -11.59 -14.72 13.95
CA VAL A 234 -12.12 -14.71 12.57
C VAL A 234 -12.14 -16.13 12.02
N ASN A 235 -13.30 -16.57 11.53
CA ASN A 235 -13.40 -17.83 10.78
C ASN A 235 -12.83 -17.63 9.37
N VAL A 236 -11.98 -18.59 8.94
CA VAL A 236 -11.37 -18.57 7.59
C VAL A 236 -11.88 -19.72 6.71
N LYS A 237 -13.07 -20.22 7.04
CA LYS A 237 -13.75 -21.30 6.32
C LYS A 237 -15.15 -20.86 5.85
N PRO A 238 -15.64 -21.42 4.73
CA PRO A 238 -16.98 -21.14 4.23
C PRO A 238 -18.09 -21.42 5.23
N VAL A 239 -19.10 -20.54 5.21
CA VAL A 239 -20.40 -20.67 5.88
C VAL A 239 -21.48 -20.72 4.81
N ALA A 240 -22.45 -21.63 4.96
CA ALA A 240 -23.54 -21.82 4.00
C ALA A 240 -24.33 -20.53 3.75
N GLY A 241 -24.76 -20.32 2.53
CA GLY A 241 -25.61 -19.22 2.14
C GLY A 241 -25.06 -18.35 1.02
N LYS A 242 -25.88 -17.42 0.58
CA LYS A 242 -25.49 -16.41 -0.41
C LYS A 242 -24.40 -15.53 0.15
N CYS A 243 -23.48 -15.07 -0.70
CA CYS A 243 -22.30 -14.38 -0.20
C CYS A 243 -21.76 -13.33 -1.17
N ILE A 244 -21.06 -12.34 -0.60
CA ILE A 244 -20.27 -11.32 -1.32
C ILE A 244 -18.86 -11.33 -0.73
N LEU A 245 -17.85 -11.21 -1.58
CA LEU A 245 -16.45 -11.04 -1.20
C LEU A 245 -16.03 -9.59 -1.44
N ILE A 246 -15.40 -8.97 -0.45
CA ILE A 246 -14.81 -7.63 -0.60
C ILE A 246 -13.32 -7.67 -0.31
N SER A 247 -12.53 -7.08 -1.21
CA SER A 247 -11.07 -7.06 -1.15
C SER A 247 -10.53 -5.65 -1.37
N GLY A 248 -9.30 -5.42 -0.92
CA GLY A 248 -8.64 -4.12 -0.94
C GLY A 248 -8.41 -3.59 0.46
N HIS A 249 -8.46 -2.26 0.64
CA HIS A 249 -8.09 -1.61 1.90
C HIS A 249 -9.19 -0.71 2.48
N ASP A 250 -10.17 -0.26 1.68
CA ASP A 250 -11.15 0.76 2.06
C ASP A 250 -12.23 0.21 3.02
N LEU A 251 -12.05 0.48 4.31
CA LEU A 251 -12.97 0.06 5.37
C LEU A 251 -14.33 0.79 5.29
N LYS A 252 -14.37 2.00 4.69
CA LYS A 252 -15.62 2.75 4.49
C LYS A 252 -16.51 2.09 3.44
N ASP A 253 -15.91 1.51 2.39
CA ASP A 253 -16.64 0.73 1.40
C ASP A 253 -17.20 -0.56 2.04
N LEU A 254 -16.42 -1.24 2.88
CA LEU A 254 -16.92 -2.40 3.64
C LEU A 254 -18.08 -2.01 4.54
N LYS A 255 -17.98 -0.91 5.30
CA LYS A 255 -19.08 -0.45 6.16
C LYS A 255 -20.35 -0.19 5.37
N ALA A 256 -20.25 0.53 4.24
CA ALA A 256 -21.40 0.81 3.37
C ALA A 256 -22.02 -0.48 2.81
N LEU A 257 -21.20 -1.48 2.45
CA LEU A 257 -21.68 -2.79 2.02
C LEU A 257 -22.42 -3.51 3.16
N LEU A 258 -21.87 -3.52 4.37
CA LEU A 258 -22.50 -4.13 5.55
C LEU A 258 -23.84 -3.50 5.88
N GLU A 259 -23.93 -2.17 5.83
CA GLU A 259 -25.19 -1.44 6.06
C GLU A 259 -26.26 -1.79 5.02
N GLN A 260 -25.89 -1.91 3.73
CA GLN A 260 -26.83 -2.23 2.64
C GLN A 260 -27.22 -3.71 2.60
N THR A 261 -26.44 -4.59 3.17
CA THR A 261 -26.71 -6.04 3.20
C THR A 261 -27.33 -6.52 4.51
N GLU A 262 -27.50 -5.65 5.51
CA GLU A 262 -28.12 -6.02 6.77
C GLU A 262 -29.54 -6.52 6.57
N GLY A 263 -29.86 -7.69 7.12
CA GLY A 263 -31.18 -8.31 7.00
C GLY A 263 -31.48 -8.98 5.65
N THR A 264 -30.56 -8.94 4.66
CA THR A 264 -30.78 -9.54 3.33
C THR A 264 -30.51 -11.06 3.27
N GLY A 265 -29.91 -11.64 4.31
CA GLY A 265 -29.49 -13.03 4.34
C GLY A 265 -28.24 -13.33 3.52
N ILE A 266 -27.48 -12.28 3.13
CA ILE A 266 -26.21 -12.42 2.40
C ILE A 266 -25.05 -12.34 3.39
N ASN A 267 -24.16 -13.33 3.35
CA ASN A 267 -22.93 -13.39 4.11
C ASN A 267 -21.84 -12.54 3.44
N ILE A 268 -21.13 -11.71 4.22
CA ILE A 268 -20.02 -10.91 3.74
C ILE A 268 -18.70 -11.54 4.19
N TYR A 269 -17.77 -11.68 3.24
CA TYR A 269 -16.41 -12.14 3.47
C TYR A 269 -15.43 -11.06 3.11
N THR A 270 -14.40 -10.91 3.95
CA THR A 270 -13.22 -10.12 3.61
C THR A 270 -12.18 -10.97 2.86
N HIS A 271 -11.29 -10.30 2.13
CA HIS A 271 -10.14 -10.92 1.46
C HIS A 271 -8.91 -9.98 1.53
N GLY A 272 -7.72 -10.55 1.55
CA GLY A 272 -6.46 -9.78 1.48
C GLY A 272 -6.33 -8.79 2.64
N GLU A 273 -6.03 -7.54 2.32
CA GLU A 273 -5.84 -6.47 3.31
C GLU A 273 -7.13 -6.04 4.03
N MET A 274 -8.29 -6.59 3.66
CA MET A 274 -9.54 -6.34 4.37
C MET A 274 -9.70 -7.20 5.65
N LEU A 275 -8.88 -8.24 5.85
CA LEU A 275 -8.93 -9.12 7.03
C LEU A 275 -8.93 -8.36 8.38
N PRO A 276 -8.11 -7.31 8.58
CA PRO A 276 -8.06 -6.57 9.85
C PRO A 276 -9.39 -5.89 10.23
N ALA A 277 -10.31 -5.70 9.29
CA ALA A 277 -11.63 -5.14 9.54
C ALA A 277 -12.40 -5.84 10.67
N HIS A 278 -12.17 -7.15 10.84
CA HIS A 278 -12.79 -7.93 11.91
C HIS A 278 -12.34 -7.55 13.33
N GLY A 279 -11.26 -6.77 13.47
CA GLY A 279 -10.82 -6.22 14.76
C GLY A 279 -11.56 -4.94 15.17
N TYR A 280 -12.13 -4.20 14.21
CA TYR A 280 -12.76 -2.91 14.45
C TYR A 280 -14.18 -3.07 15.03
N PRO A 281 -14.50 -2.45 16.21
CA PRO A 281 -15.81 -2.60 16.87
C PRO A 281 -17.00 -2.28 15.99
N GLU A 282 -16.92 -1.17 15.21
CA GLU A 282 -18.02 -0.69 14.38
C GLU A 282 -18.24 -1.54 13.11
N LEU A 283 -17.31 -2.42 12.75
CA LEU A 283 -17.45 -3.34 11.63
C LEU A 283 -17.84 -4.74 12.11
N LYS A 284 -17.19 -5.28 13.15
CA LYS A 284 -17.47 -6.61 13.66
C LYS A 284 -18.83 -6.76 14.34
N LYS A 285 -19.53 -5.66 14.62
CA LYS A 285 -20.92 -5.70 15.16
C LYS A 285 -21.93 -6.30 14.20
N TYR A 286 -21.65 -6.32 12.89
CA TYR A 286 -22.51 -6.90 11.88
C TYR A 286 -22.36 -8.42 11.84
N ASN A 287 -23.37 -9.15 12.29
CA ASN A 287 -23.31 -10.62 12.41
C ASN A 287 -23.12 -11.34 11.06
N HIS A 288 -23.51 -10.71 9.94
CA HIS A 288 -23.34 -11.26 8.60
C HIS A 288 -21.96 -10.98 7.98
N LEU A 289 -21.05 -10.31 8.71
CA LEU A 289 -19.61 -10.33 8.43
C LEU A 289 -19.02 -11.62 9.00
N VAL A 290 -19.14 -12.71 8.24
CA VAL A 290 -18.99 -14.08 8.76
C VAL A 290 -17.54 -14.57 8.82
N GLY A 291 -16.62 -13.96 8.06
CA GLY A 291 -15.23 -14.40 8.07
C GLY A 291 -14.38 -13.84 6.95
N ASN A 292 -13.17 -14.38 6.83
CA ASN A 292 -12.24 -14.07 5.76
C ASN A 292 -12.09 -15.26 4.82
N TYR A 293 -12.16 -15.01 3.51
CA TYR A 293 -12.00 -16.03 2.49
C TYR A 293 -10.67 -15.83 1.75
N GLY A 294 -9.96 -16.94 1.54
CA GLY A 294 -8.73 -16.91 0.75
C GLY A 294 -7.49 -16.43 1.52
N SER A 295 -6.64 -15.71 0.80
CA SER A 295 -5.31 -15.31 1.27
C SER A 295 -4.86 -13.97 0.66
N GLY A 296 -3.60 -13.86 0.23
CA GLY A 296 -3.07 -12.66 -0.42
C GLY A 296 -3.47 -12.53 -1.88
N TRP A 297 -3.29 -11.33 -2.42
CA TRP A 297 -3.70 -10.92 -3.77
C TRP A 297 -3.22 -11.85 -4.91
N GLN A 298 -2.07 -12.49 -4.76
CA GLN A 298 -1.48 -13.37 -5.80
C GLN A 298 -2.29 -14.66 -6.05
N ASN A 299 -3.21 -15.01 -5.15
CA ASN A 299 -4.06 -16.19 -5.26
C ASN A 299 -5.47 -15.88 -5.80
N GLN A 300 -5.79 -14.63 -6.10
CA GLN A 300 -7.13 -14.18 -6.55
C GLN A 300 -7.70 -15.05 -7.68
N GLN A 301 -6.92 -15.33 -8.73
CA GLN A 301 -7.41 -16.08 -9.88
C GLN A 301 -7.90 -17.49 -9.53
N LYS A 302 -7.33 -18.09 -8.48
CA LYS A 302 -7.77 -19.40 -7.98
C LYS A 302 -8.89 -19.30 -6.95
N GLU A 303 -8.80 -18.32 -6.08
CA GLU A 303 -9.70 -18.12 -4.95
C GLU A 303 -11.03 -17.53 -5.41
N PHE A 304 -10.99 -16.44 -6.21
CA PHE A 304 -12.19 -15.81 -6.72
C PHE A 304 -12.94 -16.71 -7.73
N ALA A 305 -12.22 -17.50 -8.52
CA ALA A 305 -12.85 -18.50 -9.40
C ALA A 305 -13.74 -19.49 -8.64
N LYS A 306 -13.36 -19.85 -7.42
CA LYS A 306 -14.08 -20.81 -6.55
C LYS A 306 -15.12 -20.16 -5.64
N PHE A 307 -15.05 -18.85 -5.46
CA PHE A 307 -15.98 -18.14 -4.59
C PHE A 307 -17.36 -18.07 -5.27
N PRO A 308 -18.45 -18.55 -4.64
CA PRO A 308 -19.75 -18.69 -5.31
C PRO A 308 -20.63 -17.45 -5.21
N GLY A 309 -20.05 -16.27 -5.22
CA GLY A 309 -20.71 -14.97 -5.14
C GLY A 309 -19.94 -13.88 -5.92
N PRO A 310 -20.50 -12.66 -6.02
CA PRO A 310 -19.81 -11.53 -6.60
C PRO A 310 -18.64 -11.06 -5.72
N VAL A 311 -17.70 -10.35 -6.36
CA VAL A 311 -16.47 -9.84 -5.74
C VAL A 311 -16.38 -8.34 -5.94
N ILE A 312 -16.00 -7.58 -4.91
CA ILE A 312 -15.75 -6.14 -4.96
C ILE A 312 -14.26 -5.89 -4.71
N MET A 313 -13.62 -5.13 -5.62
CA MET A 313 -12.25 -4.63 -5.45
C MET A 313 -12.28 -3.14 -5.14
N THR A 314 -11.89 -2.76 -3.93
CA THR A 314 -11.94 -1.38 -3.44
C THR A 314 -10.65 -0.61 -3.65
N SER A 315 -9.51 -1.31 -3.67
CA SER A 315 -8.18 -0.77 -3.93
C SER A 315 -7.26 -1.86 -4.52
N ASN A 316 -5.96 -1.63 -4.56
CA ASN A 316 -5.01 -2.65 -5.02
C ASN A 316 -4.99 -3.87 -4.04
N CYS A 317 -4.61 -5.06 -4.49
CA CYS A 317 -4.13 -5.33 -5.84
C CYS A 317 -5.21 -6.06 -6.64
N ILE A 318 -5.60 -5.54 -7.80
CA ILE A 318 -6.38 -6.30 -8.78
C ILE A 318 -5.44 -7.01 -9.76
N ILE A 319 -5.76 -8.22 -10.19
CA ILE A 319 -5.08 -8.96 -11.26
C ILE A 319 -6.11 -9.45 -12.28
N ASP A 320 -5.65 -9.89 -13.45
CA ASP A 320 -6.53 -10.21 -14.58
C ASP A 320 -7.66 -11.19 -14.20
N PRO A 321 -8.92 -10.73 -14.18
CA PRO A 321 -10.06 -11.55 -13.81
C PRO A 321 -10.47 -12.55 -14.88
N ASN A 322 -10.01 -12.37 -16.13
CA ASN A 322 -10.33 -13.27 -17.25
C ASN A 322 -9.62 -14.62 -17.08
N VAL A 323 -8.42 -14.64 -16.48
CA VAL A 323 -7.68 -15.88 -16.23
C VAL A 323 -8.42 -16.81 -15.28
N GLY A 324 -9.14 -16.28 -14.29
CA GLY A 324 -9.93 -17.07 -13.34
C GLY A 324 -11.41 -17.27 -13.74
N ASN A 325 -11.84 -16.76 -14.88
CA ASN A 325 -13.24 -16.79 -15.33
C ASN A 325 -14.24 -16.23 -14.29
N TYR A 326 -13.92 -15.07 -13.70
CA TYR A 326 -14.81 -14.36 -12.77
C TYR A 326 -15.04 -12.89 -13.17
N ALA A 327 -14.65 -12.50 -14.39
CA ALA A 327 -14.81 -11.14 -14.90
C ALA A 327 -16.27 -10.67 -14.97
N ASP A 328 -17.22 -11.59 -15.11
CA ASP A 328 -18.68 -11.32 -15.17
C ASP A 328 -19.31 -11.04 -13.81
N ARG A 329 -18.58 -11.17 -12.72
CA ARG A 329 -19.07 -11.02 -11.34
C ARG A 329 -18.09 -10.32 -10.40
N ILE A 330 -17.03 -9.71 -10.94
CA ILE A 330 -16.17 -8.79 -10.21
C ILE A 330 -16.58 -7.36 -10.53
N TYR A 331 -16.50 -6.51 -9.53
CA TYR A 331 -16.80 -5.08 -9.58
C TYR A 331 -15.62 -4.31 -9.04
N THR A 332 -15.30 -3.19 -9.68
CA THR A 332 -14.26 -2.27 -9.19
C THR A 332 -14.87 -1.05 -8.54
N ARG A 333 -14.16 -0.43 -7.62
CA ARG A 333 -14.56 0.77 -6.89
C ARG A 333 -13.39 1.75 -6.80
N SER A 334 -13.70 3.05 -6.57
CA SER A 334 -12.71 4.10 -6.34
C SER A 334 -11.68 4.18 -7.49
N ILE A 335 -10.39 4.11 -7.16
CA ILE A 335 -9.28 4.25 -8.14
C ILE A 335 -9.02 2.95 -8.94
N VAL A 336 -9.61 1.83 -8.55
CA VAL A 336 -9.39 0.55 -9.23
C VAL A 336 -10.11 0.55 -10.58
N GLY A 337 -9.41 0.11 -11.62
CA GLY A 337 -9.98 0.00 -12.96
C GLY A 337 -9.45 -1.23 -13.68
N TRP A 338 -10.37 -1.93 -14.36
CA TRP A 338 -10.03 -3.01 -15.28
C TRP A 338 -10.94 -2.92 -16.51
N PRO A 339 -10.38 -2.98 -17.74
CA PRO A 339 -11.18 -2.87 -18.97
C PRO A 339 -12.32 -3.91 -19.02
N GLY A 340 -13.54 -3.43 -19.24
CA GLY A 340 -14.73 -4.28 -19.35
C GLY A 340 -15.33 -4.78 -18.02
N VAL A 341 -14.75 -4.41 -16.88
CA VAL A 341 -15.30 -4.70 -15.55
C VAL A 341 -16.22 -3.55 -15.12
N THR A 342 -17.37 -3.90 -14.54
CA THR A 342 -18.31 -2.90 -14.03
C THR A 342 -17.67 -2.10 -12.88
N HIS A 343 -17.67 -0.78 -13.01
CA HIS A 343 -17.21 0.14 -11.99
C HIS A 343 -18.36 0.70 -11.18
N ILE A 344 -18.21 0.76 -9.85
CA ILE A 344 -19.19 1.36 -8.93
C ILE A 344 -18.68 2.75 -8.55
N GLU A 345 -19.38 3.78 -9.02
CA GLU A 345 -19.04 5.19 -8.80
C GLU A 345 -19.30 5.63 -7.35
N ASP A 346 -20.54 5.51 -6.96
CA ASP A 346 -21.01 5.86 -5.62
C ASP A 346 -21.09 4.62 -4.74
N ARG A 347 -20.98 4.61 -3.48
CA ARG A 347 -21.11 3.42 -2.61
C ARG A 347 -22.50 2.76 -2.66
N ASP A 348 -23.12 2.71 -3.84
CA ASP A 348 -24.34 1.95 -4.10
C ASP A 348 -24.01 0.54 -4.60
N PHE A 349 -24.13 -0.43 -3.72
CA PHE A 349 -23.85 -1.83 -4.01
C PHE A 349 -25.09 -2.62 -4.47
N SER A 350 -26.18 -1.96 -4.85
CA SER A 350 -27.44 -2.61 -5.27
C SER A 350 -27.25 -3.64 -6.38
N GLN A 351 -26.41 -3.36 -7.39
CA GLN A 351 -26.09 -4.31 -8.47
C GLN A 351 -25.34 -5.56 -7.95
N VAL A 352 -24.43 -5.39 -7.01
CA VAL A 352 -23.67 -6.50 -6.41
C VAL A 352 -24.60 -7.35 -5.54
N ILE A 353 -25.48 -6.71 -4.77
CA ILE A 353 -26.48 -7.38 -3.93
C ILE A 353 -27.45 -8.19 -4.80
N ALA A 354 -27.95 -7.61 -5.90
CA ALA A 354 -28.80 -8.31 -6.86
C ALA A 354 -28.06 -9.54 -7.45
N LYS A 355 -26.80 -9.37 -7.88
CA LYS A 355 -25.99 -10.47 -8.37
C LYS A 355 -25.79 -11.58 -7.34
N ALA A 356 -25.55 -11.23 -6.07
CA ALA A 356 -25.43 -12.20 -4.99
C ALA A 356 -26.73 -12.99 -4.75
N GLN A 357 -27.89 -12.33 -4.89
CA GLN A 357 -29.21 -13.00 -4.78
C GLN A 357 -29.46 -14.00 -5.92
N GLU A 358 -28.92 -13.77 -7.10
CA GLU A 358 -29.01 -14.70 -8.24
C GLU A 358 -28.11 -15.93 -8.08
N MET A 359 -26.94 -15.75 -7.46
CA MET A 359 -25.92 -16.79 -7.33
C MET A 359 -26.25 -17.79 -6.20
N ALA A 360 -25.70 -19.00 -6.30
CA ALA A 360 -26.04 -20.09 -5.37
C ALA A 360 -25.53 -19.86 -3.94
N GLY A 361 -24.37 -19.22 -3.78
CA GLY A 361 -23.68 -19.17 -2.49
C GLY A 361 -23.03 -20.49 -2.10
N PHE A 362 -22.47 -20.56 -0.89
CA PHE A 362 -21.89 -21.80 -0.36
C PHE A 362 -22.99 -22.80 0.03
N PRO A 363 -22.89 -24.09 -0.37
CA PRO A 363 -23.93 -25.06 -0.15
C PRO A 363 -23.98 -25.63 1.29
N TYR A 364 -22.89 -25.52 2.05
CA TYR A 364 -22.76 -26.05 3.42
C TYR A 364 -21.67 -25.32 4.20
N ASP A 365 -21.73 -25.46 5.52
CA ASP A 365 -20.68 -24.99 6.42
C ASP A 365 -19.47 -25.94 6.36
N GLU A 366 -18.27 -25.38 6.22
CA GLU A 366 -17.04 -26.14 6.47
C GLU A 366 -16.68 -26.12 7.96
N LEU A 367 -15.87 -27.11 8.40
CA LEU A 367 -15.34 -27.13 9.76
C LEU A 367 -14.57 -25.83 10.03
N GLU A 368 -14.97 -25.09 11.05
CA GLU A 368 -14.36 -23.83 11.41
C GLU A 368 -12.84 -23.95 11.60
N HIS A 369 -12.12 -22.98 11.05
CA HIS A 369 -10.73 -22.69 11.39
C HIS A 369 -10.66 -21.22 11.77
N LYS A 370 -10.22 -20.96 12.99
CA LYS A 370 -10.22 -19.61 13.56
C LYS A 370 -8.80 -19.08 13.69
N ILE A 371 -8.62 -17.81 13.32
CA ILE A 371 -7.39 -17.04 13.56
C ILE A 371 -7.73 -15.82 14.40
N THR A 372 -6.72 -15.18 15.00
CA THR A 372 -6.91 -13.97 15.80
C THR A 372 -6.28 -12.77 15.10
N VAL A 373 -7.02 -11.67 15.03
CA VAL A 373 -6.59 -10.36 14.49
C VAL A 373 -6.91 -9.25 15.49
N GLY A 374 -6.56 -8.00 15.19
CA GLY A 374 -7.03 -6.84 15.95
C GLY A 374 -6.08 -6.37 17.06
N PHE A 375 -4.79 -6.70 16.98
CA PHE A 375 -3.77 -6.13 17.86
C PHE A 375 -3.34 -4.73 17.38
N GLY A 376 -4.30 -3.81 17.25
CA GLY A 376 -4.05 -2.44 16.83
C GLY A 376 -3.31 -1.61 17.88
N ARG A 377 -3.02 -0.35 17.52
CA ARG A 377 -2.17 0.55 18.32
C ARG A 377 -2.56 0.61 19.79
N GLN A 378 -3.82 0.85 20.13
CA GLN A 378 -4.24 0.99 21.52
C GLN A 378 -4.07 -0.32 22.29
N THR A 379 -4.47 -1.45 21.71
CA THR A 379 -4.28 -2.79 22.31
C THR A 379 -2.80 -3.08 22.59
N LEU A 380 -1.90 -2.71 21.68
CA LEU A 380 -0.45 -2.91 21.85
C LEU A 380 0.11 -1.98 22.94
N LEU A 381 -0.33 -0.73 22.98
CA LEU A 381 0.09 0.23 24.02
C LEU A 381 -0.39 -0.18 25.41
N ASP A 382 -1.61 -0.67 25.53
CA ASP A 382 -2.17 -1.17 26.79
C ASP A 382 -1.44 -2.42 27.30
N ALA A 383 -0.95 -3.26 26.37
CA ALA A 383 -0.17 -4.46 26.70
C ALA A 383 1.32 -4.17 26.99
N SER A 384 1.79 -2.93 26.81
CA SER A 384 3.22 -2.61 26.86
C SER A 384 3.89 -2.93 28.20
N ASP A 385 3.21 -2.72 29.34
CA ASP A 385 3.74 -3.04 30.67
C ASP A 385 3.87 -4.56 30.88
N ALA A 386 2.91 -5.34 30.37
CA ALA A 386 2.99 -6.79 30.39
C ALA A 386 4.18 -7.30 29.54
N VAL A 387 4.37 -6.71 28.36
CA VAL A 387 5.52 -7.03 27.48
C VAL A 387 6.85 -6.70 28.18
N ILE A 388 6.96 -5.53 28.82
CA ILE A 388 8.17 -5.14 29.59
C ILE A 388 8.44 -6.14 30.71
N ASN A 389 7.43 -6.57 31.45
CA ASN A 389 7.56 -7.55 32.52
C ASN A 389 8.02 -8.91 31.99
N LEU A 390 7.53 -9.34 30.84
CA LEU A 390 7.97 -10.59 30.20
C LEU A 390 9.44 -10.50 29.73
N VAL A 391 9.85 -9.38 29.16
CA VAL A 391 11.25 -9.14 28.74
C VAL A 391 12.17 -9.09 29.96
N SER A 392 11.83 -8.29 30.97
CA SER A 392 12.63 -8.15 32.21
C SER A 392 12.71 -9.45 33.01
N GLY A 393 11.66 -10.26 32.97
CA GLY A 393 11.60 -11.59 33.61
C GLY A 393 12.28 -12.69 32.80
N GLY A 394 12.86 -12.40 31.63
CA GLY A 394 13.53 -13.35 30.75
C GLY A 394 12.59 -14.37 30.08
N LYS A 395 11.29 -14.14 30.11
CA LYS A 395 10.28 -15.01 29.46
C LYS A 395 10.08 -14.69 27.98
N LEU A 396 10.21 -13.41 27.60
CA LEU A 396 10.21 -12.94 26.22
C LEU A 396 11.60 -12.43 25.87
N ARG A 397 12.33 -13.18 25.07
CA ARG A 397 13.71 -12.84 24.70
C ARG A 397 13.77 -11.87 23.54
N HIS A 398 12.91 -12.03 22.54
CA HIS A 398 12.96 -11.24 21.31
C HIS A 398 11.60 -11.14 20.63
N VAL A 399 11.40 -10.09 19.87
CA VAL A 399 10.22 -9.88 19.03
C VAL A 399 10.66 -9.75 17.56
N PHE A 400 10.02 -10.50 16.68
CA PHE A 400 10.23 -10.38 15.24
C PHE A 400 9.01 -9.72 14.60
N LEU A 401 9.20 -8.60 13.91
CA LEU A 401 8.17 -8.08 13.02
C LEU A 401 8.37 -8.74 11.65
N VAL A 402 7.54 -9.72 11.33
CA VAL A 402 7.56 -10.46 10.07
C VAL A 402 6.31 -10.10 9.28
N GLY A 403 6.44 -9.29 8.22
CA GLY A 403 5.26 -8.82 7.50
C GLY A 403 5.56 -7.88 6.34
N GLY A 404 4.52 -7.23 5.88
CA GLY A 404 4.52 -6.37 4.70
C GLY A 404 3.71 -6.96 3.56
N CYS A 405 4.12 -6.75 2.31
CA CYS A 405 3.40 -7.29 1.15
C CYS A 405 3.58 -8.81 1.01
N ASP A 406 2.73 -9.45 0.20
CA ASP A 406 2.94 -10.80 -0.32
C ASP A 406 3.11 -10.77 -1.85
N GLY A 407 3.37 -11.90 -2.48
CA GLY A 407 3.58 -12.01 -3.91
C GLY A 407 3.70 -13.45 -4.39
N SER A 408 3.87 -13.62 -5.70
CA SER A 408 3.81 -14.93 -6.37
C SER A 408 5.14 -15.70 -6.43
N LYS A 409 6.26 -15.07 -6.06
CA LYS A 409 7.58 -15.73 -6.13
C LYS A 409 7.72 -16.86 -5.12
N GLY A 410 8.35 -17.98 -5.56
CA GLY A 410 8.59 -19.17 -4.72
C GLY A 410 9.47 -18.90 -3.51
N GLU A 411 10.43 -17.99 -3.63
CA GLU A 411 11.37 -17.56 -2.58
C GLU A 411 10.66 -16.99 -1.34
N ARG A 412 9.38 -16.63 -1.46
CA ARG A 412 8.55 -16.18 -0.33
C ARG A 412 8.20 -17.27 0.67
N SER A 413 8.52 -18.54 0.39
CA SER A 413 8.53 -19.60 1.41
C SER A 413 9.44 -19.28 2.59
N TYR A 414 10.48 -18.43 2.37
CA TYR A 414 11.35 -17.90 3.41
C TYR A 414 10.55 -17.41 4.63
N TYR A 415 9.51 -16.61 4.43
CA TYR A 415 8.73 -16.03 5.55
C TYR A 415 7.95 -17.08 6.34
N THR A 416 7.46 -18.13 5.66
CA THR A 416 6.83 -19.28 6.33
C THR A 416 7.85 -20.06 7.17
N ASP A 417 9.02 -20.32 6.58
CA ASP A 417 10.07 -21.11 7.20
C ASP A 417 10.75 -20.33 8.34
N PHE A 418 10.92 -19.01 8.18
CA PHE A 418 11.39 -18.13 9.24
C PHE A 418 10.41 -18.14 10.42
N ALA A 419 9.12 -17.91 10.19
CA ALA A 419 8.12 -17.87 11.25
C ALA A 419 8.04 -19.20 12.04
N ARG A 420 8.15 -20.35 11.34
CA ARG A 420 8.18 -21.67 11.98
C ARG A 420 9.38 -21.91 12.89
N GLN A 421 10.49 -21.23 12.61
CA GLN A 421 11.74 -21.37 13.37
C GLN A 421 11.84 -20.38 14.54
N VAL A 422 10.91 -19.43 14.67
CA VAL A 422 10.90 -18.49 15.79
C VAL A 422 10.81 -19.25 17.11
N PRO A 423 11.82 -19.11 18.02
CA PRO A 423 11.86 -19.83 19.29
C PRO A 423 10.65 -19.60 20.18
N GLU A 424 10.34 -20.54 21.07
CA GLU A 424 9.17 -20.47 21.95
C GLU A 424 9.19 -19.29 22.92
N ASP A 425 10.37 -18.77 23.25
CA ASP A 425 10.59 -17.58 24.06
C ASP A 425 10.59 -16.27 23.25
N CYS A 426 10.15 -16.31 21.99
CA CYS A 426 10.05 -15.16 21.09
C CYS A 426 8.63 -14.98 20.55
N ALA A 427 8.27 -13.74 20.21
CA ALA A 427 6.97 -13.40 19.65
C ALA A 427 7.11 -12.87 18.21
N ILE A 428 6.01 -12.92 17.46
CA ILE A 428 5.89 -12.42 16.10
C ILE A 428 4.83 -11.33 16.06
N LEU A 429 5.21 -10.12 15.67
CA LEU A 429 4.28 -9.12 15.16
C LEU A 429 4.14 -9.31 13.65
N THR A 430 2.93 -9.19 13.12
CA THR A 430 2.71 -9.26 11.67
C THR A 430 1.71 -8.23 11.21
N LEU A 431 1.83 -7.81 9.95
CA LEU A 431 0.93 -6.88 9.29
C LEU A 431 0.97 -7.08 7.77
N GLY A 432 -0.02 -6.50 7.08
CA GLY A 432 -0.08 -6.56 5.63
C GLY A 432 -0.40 -7.95 5.09
N CYS A 433 -0.28 -8.16 3.77
CA CYS A 433 -0.53 -9.45 3.13
C CYS A 433 0.50 -10.54 3.49
N GLY A 434 1.71 -10.17 3.90
CA GLY A 434 2.77 -11.13 4.27
C GLY A 434 2.37 -12.11 5.35
N LYS A 435 1.43 -11.72 6.24
CA LYS A 435 0.85 -12.58 7.28
C LYS A 435 0.26 -13.89 6.77
N TYR A 436 -0.30 -13.89 5.55
CA TYR A 436 -0.95 -15.09 4.99
C TYR A 436 -0.01 -16.27 4.75
N ARG A 437 1.29 -16.04 4.81
CA ARG A 437 2.31 -17.10 4.74
C ARG A 437 2.33 -18.00 5.98
N PHE A 438 1.83 -17.50 7.13
CA PHE A 438 1.92 -18.24 8.40
C PHE A 438 0.76 -17.98 9.39
N ASN A 439 -0.16 -17.05 9.13
CA ASN A 439 -1.20 -16.66 10.10
C ASN A 439 -2.22 -17.76 10.42
N LYS A 440 -2.21 -18.88 9.67
CA LYS A 440 -3.03 -20.08 9.93
C LYS A 440 -2.28 -21.15 10.71
N LEU A 441 -1.02 -20.89 11.11
CA LEU A 441 -0.24 -21.77 11.96
C LEU A 441 -0.50 -21.44 13.44
N ASP A 442 -0.36 -22.45 14.30
CA ASP A 442 -0.43 -22.27 15.75
C ASP A 442 0.97 -21.96 16.30
N PHE A 443 1.11 -20.82 16.94
CA PHE A 443 2.35 -20.38 17.59
C PHE A 443 2.29 -20.52 19.12
N GLY A 444 1.13 -20.79 19.69
CA GLY A 444 0.95 -20.87 21.14
C GLY A 444 0.99 -19.51 21.84
N VAL A 445 1.30 -19.53 23.14
CA VAL A 445 1.27 -18.35 24.03
C VAL A 445 2.52 -18.30 24.91
N ILE A 446 2.89 -17.09 25.36
CA ILE A 446 3.89 -16.84 26.41
C ILE A 446 3.15 -16.19 27.59
N ASP A 447 3.01 -16.90 28.71
CA ASP A 447 2.33 -16.39 29.91
C ASP A 447 0.91 -15.82 29.64
N GLY A 448 0.18 -16.44 28.71
CA GLY A 448 -1.16 -16.00 28.31
C GLY A 448 -1.19 -14.95 27.18
N LEU A 449 -0.06 -14.39 26.79
CA LEU A 449 0.06 -13.52 25.62
C LEU A 449 0.23 -14.36 24.35
N PRO A 450 -0.59 -14.19 23.30
CA PRO A 450 -0.36 -14.86 22.02
C PRO A 450 1.03 -14.55 21.47
N ARG A 451 1.70 -15.57 20.91
CA ARG A 451 3.01 -15.36 20.27
C ARG A 451 2.91 -14.77 18.87
N LEU A 452 1.76 -14.87 18.20
CA LEU A 452 1.48 -14.20 16.93
C LEU A 452 0.45 -13.09 17.17
N LEU A 453 0.84 -11.86 16.86
CA LEU A 453 0.05 -10.66 17.04
C LEU A 453 -0.15 -9.98 15.67
N ASP A 454 -1.36 -10.09 15.11
CA ASP A 454 -1.73 -9.44 13.86
C ASP A 454 -2.10 -7.98 14.13
N VAL A 455 -1.20 -7.07 13.75
CA VAL A 455 -1.31 -5.64 14.01
C VAL A 455 -2.34 -4.97 13.09
N GLY A 456 -2.48 -5.45 11.83
CA GLY A 456 -3.45 -4.88 10.92
C GLY A 456 -3.05 -4.86 9.45
N GLN A 457 -3.50 -3.84 8.73
CA GLN A 457 -3.14 -3.56 7.33
C GLN A 457 -1.67 -3.08 7.22
N CYS A 458 -1.20 -2.84 6.01
CA CYS A 458 0.18 -2.34 5.82
C CYS A 458 0.40 -0.95 6.44
N ASN A 459 -0.59 -0.05 6.43
CA ASN A 459 -0.55 1.26 7.11
C ASN A 459 -0.46 1.14 8.64
N ASP A 460 -0.90 0.02 9.24
CA ASP A 460 -0.74 -0.25 10.66
C ASP A 460 0.74 -0.49 11.07
N ALA A 461 1.69 -0.36 10.14
CA ALA A 461 3.09 -0.12 10.48
C ALA A 461 3.23 1.07 11.46
N TYR A 462 2.33 2.06 11.40
CA TYR A 462 2.24 3.13 12.38
C TYR A 462 2.03 2.60 13.81
N SER A 463 1.13 1.64 14.00
CA SER A 463 0.88 0.99 15.29
C SER A 463 2.13 0.29 15.85
N ALA A 464 2.87 -0.42 15.00
CA ALA A 464 4.13 -1.07 15.37
C ALA A 464 5.23 -0.06 15.73
N ILE A 465 5.34 1.03 14.98
CA ILE A 465 6.28 2.13 15.27
C ILE A 465 5.94 2.77 16.63
N MET A 466 4.67 3.06 16.88
CA MET A 466 4.23 3.67 18.14
C MET A 466 4.47 2.75 19.35
N LEU A 467 4.31 1.44 19.19
CA LEU A 467 4.68 0.47 20.21
C LEU A 467 6.19 0.52 20.49
N ALA A 468 7.03 0.48 19.45
CA ALA A 468 8.49 0.53 19.62
C ALA A 468 8.95 1.83 20.29
N VAL A 469 8.39 2.97 19.91
CA VAL A 469 8.66 4.27 20.56
C VAL A 469 8.24 4.25 22.04
N ASN A 470 7.05 3.74 22.34
CA ASN A 470 6.56 3.65 23.74
C ASN A 470 7.44 2.75 24.61
N LEU A 471 7.82 1.56 24.09
CA LEU A 471 8.71 0.64 24.80
C LEU A 471 10.10 1.26 25.02
N SER A 472 10.66 1.91 24.01
CA SER A 472 11.93 2.64 24.09
C SER A 472 11.91 3.70 25.20
N GLN A 473 10.86 4.52 25.23
CA GLN A 473 10.68 5.55 26.27
C GLN A 473 10.53 4.98 27.68
N LYS A 474 9.71 3.93 27.85
CA LYS A 474 9.49 3.28 29.15
C LYS A 474 10.74 2.60 29.68
N LEU A 475 11.55 2.02 28.81
CA LEU A 475 12.80 1.34 29.16
C LEU A 475 14.00 2.29 29.26
N GLY A 476 13.89 3.53 28.75
CA GLY A 476 14.97 4.51 28.73
C GLY A 476 16.14 4.13 27.81
N ILE A 477 15.86 3.39 26.73
CA ILE A 477 16.86 2.95 25.72
C ILE A 477 16.44 3.42 24.32
N GLY A 478 17.37 3.38 23.36
CA GLY A 478 17.05 3.71 21.97
C GLY A 478 16.19 2.63 21.29
N VAL A 479 15.41 3.02 20.26
CA VAL A 479 14.57 2.07 19.50
C VAL A 479 15.40 0.93 18.90
N ASN A 480 16.64 1.21 18.49
CA ASN A 480 17.55 0.20 17.93
C ASN A 480 18.20 -0.71 18.99
N GLU A 481 17.99 -0.44 20.26
CA GLU A 481 18.45 -1.25 21.40
C GLU A 481 17.35 -2.18 21.94
N LEU A 482 16.12 -2.04 21.43
CA LEU A 482 15.03 -2.96 21.73
C LEU A 482 15.34 -4.37 21.19
N PRO A 483 14.91 -5.44 21.88
CA PRO A 483 15.00 -6.81 21.37
C PRO A 483 14.01 -7.04 20.23
N LEU A 484 14.17 -6.29 19.14
CA LEU A 484 13.27 -6.24 17.99
C LEU A 484 14.06 -6.35 16.69
N THR A 485 13.64 -7.23 15.82
CA THR A 485 14.16 -7.35 14.46
C THR A 485 13.03 -7.27 13.45
N LEU A 486 13.25 -6.49 12.37
CA LEU A 486 12.29 -6.33 11.29
C LEU A 486 12.70 -7.21 10.10
N VAL A 487 11.80 -8.11 9.70
CA VAL A 487 11.94 -9.03 8.56
C VAL A 487 10.83 -8.69 7.56
N LEU A 488 11.12 -7.74 6.69
CA LEU A 488 10.11 -7.10 5.86
C LEU A 488 10.01 -7.73 4.48
N SER A 489 8.79 -7.87 4.03
CA SER A 489 8.43 -8.34 2.71
C SER A 489 7.87 -7.19 1.89
N TRP A 490 8.45 -6.91 0.72
CA TRP A 490 7.97 -5.87 -0.18
C TRP A 490 7.42 -6.44 -1.48
N PHE A 491 6.50 -5.73 -2.10
CA PHE A 491 5.99 -6.03 -3.43
C PHE A 491 5.76 -4.75 -4.25
N GLU A 492 5.19 -3.73 -3.64
CA GLU A 492 4.77 -2.50 -4.31
C GLU A 492 5.09 -1.24 -3.48
N GLN A 493 4.62 -0.10 -3.93
CA GLN A 493 5.04 1.24 -3.52
C GLN A 493 4.71 1.58 -2.07
N LYS A 494 3.62 1.04 -1.49
CA LYS A 494 3.31 1.27 -0.07
C LYS A 494 4.39 0.68 0.84
N ALA A 495 4.94 -0.49 0.48
CA ALA A 495 6.07 -1.05 1.22
C ALA A 495 7.33 -0.18 1.10
N ILE A 496 7.56 0.44 -0.08
CA ILE A 496 8.69 1.34 -0.29
C ILE A 496 8.58 2.57 0.62
N VAL A 497 7.40 3.19 0.70
CA VAL A 497 7.26 4.39 1.55
C VAL A 497 7.32 4.06 3.04
N ILE A 498 6.83 2.90 3.48
CA ILE A 498 7.01 2.43 4.86
C ILE A 498 8.50 2.23 5.16
N LEU A 499 9.26 1.62 4.25
CA LEU A 499 10.71 1.50 4.40
C LEU A 499 11.36 2.87 4.54
N LEU A 500 11.05 3.84 3.66
CA LEU A 500 11.55 5.22 3.76
C LEU A 500 11.19 5.87 5.10
N THR A 501 9.99 5.61 5.62
CA THR A 501 9.57 6.10 6.94
C THR A 501 10.45 5.52 8.05
N LEU A 502 10.72 4.22 8.04
CA LEU A 502 11.59 3.57 9.02
C LEU A 502 13.02 4.13 8.96
N LEU A 503 13.56 4.32 7.74
CA LEU A 503 14.89 4.89 7.56
C LEU A 503 14.95 6.35 8.04
N ALA A 504 13.92 7.15 7.75
CA ALA A 504 13.80 8.54 8.20
C ALA A 504 13.72 8.67 9.74
N LEU A 505 13.08 7.70 10.40
CA LEU A 505 13.01 7.60 11.86
C LEU A 505 14.29 7.01 12.47
N GLY A 506 15.31 6.69 11.67
CA GLY A 506 16.58 6.16 12.12
C GLY A 506 16.55 4.69 12.56
N VAL A 507 15.52 3.93 12.16
CA VAL A 507 15.45 2.48 12.42
C VAL A 507 16.50 1.76 11.59
N LYS A 508 17.23 0.85 12.22
CA LYS A 508 18.35 0.10 11.63
C LYS A 508 18.11 -1.41 11.67
N ASN A 509 19.00 -2.15 11.02
CA ASN A 509 19.00 -3.63 11.03
C ASN A 509 17.70 -4.23 10.48
N ILE A 510 17.25 -3.71 9.35
CA ILE A 510 16.07 -4.18 8.65
C ILE A 510 16.49 -5.22 7.62
N TYR A 511 15.90 -6.42 7.68
CA TYR A 511 15.97 -7.43 6.64
C TYR A 511 14.82 -7.21 5.66
N THR A 512 15.11 -7.18 4.36
CA THR A 512 14.07 -6.96 3.33
C THR A 512 14.24 -7.91 2.14
N GLY A 513 13.13 -8.41 1.64
CA GLY A 513 13.14 -9.34 0.52
C GLY A 513 11.75 -9.61 -0.08
N PRO A 514 11.66 -10.72 -0.85
CA PRO A 514 12.70 -11.75 -1.08
C PRO A 514 13.81 -11.31 -2.04
N THR A 515 13.60 -10.26 -2.83
CA THR A 515 14.58 -9.71 -3.77
C THR A 515 14.71 -8.21 -3.57
N ALA A 516 15.87 -7.62 -3.88
CA ALA A 516 16.02 -6.17 -3.91
C ALA A 516 15.10 -5.54 -4.97
N PRO A 517 14.64 -4.30 -4.79
CA PRO A 517 13.91 -3.57 -5.82
C PRO A 517 14.71 -3.49 -7.13
N ALA A 518 14.04 -3.73 -8.28
CA ALA A 518 14.71 -3.81 -9.58
C ALA A 518 15.32 -2.46 -10.04
N PHE A 519 14.87 -1.37 -9.47
CA PHE A 519 15.39 -0.03 -9.73
C PHE A 519 16.61 0.35 -8.86
N LEU A 520 16.94 -0.45 -7.84
CA LEU A 520 18.13 -0.26 -7.02
C LEU A 520 19.21 -1.26 -7.47
N ASN A 521 20.36 -0.75 -7.85
CA ASN A 521 21.51 -1.59 -8.15
C ASN A 521 22.30 -1.95 -6.88
N ASP A 522 23.30 -2.83 -7.02
CA ASP A 522 24.09 -3.32 -5.88
C ASP A 522 24.84 -2.20 -5.16
N ASN A 523 25.29 -1.14 -5.87
CA ASN A 523 25.98 0.00 -5.26
C ASN A 523 25.04 0.81 -4.35
N VAL A 524 23.79 1.06 -4.79
CA VAL A 524 22.80 1.74 -3.97
C VAL A 524 22.39 0.87 -2.78
N MET A 525 22.22 -0.44 -2.99
CA MET A 525 21.92 -1.37 -1.89
C MET A 525 23.07 -1.41 -0.87
N ALA A 526 24.32 -1.41 -1.30
CA ALA A 526 25.48 -1.32 -0.41
C ALA A 526 25.52 0.00 0.38
N LEU A 527 25.19 1.13 -0.27
CA LEU A 527 25.09 2.43 0.38
C LEU A 527 23.98 2.46 1.45
N LEU A 528 22.82 1.87 1.16
CA LEU A 528 21.71 1.77 2.11
C LEU A 528 22.05 0.84 3.28
N ASN A 529 22.80 -0.23 3.02
CA ASN A 529 23.32 -1.10 4.08
C ASN A 529 24.31 -0.34 4.98
N GLU A 530 25.28 0.35 4.41
CA GLU A 530 26.27 1.12 5.18
C GLU A 530 25.63 2.19 6.07
N LYS A 531 24.69 2.96 5.51
CA LYS A 531 24.05 4.08 6.22
C LYS A 531 23.00 3.65 7.24
N PHE A 532 22.21 2.64 6.91
CA PHE A 532 21.00 2.27 7.65
C PHE A 532 20.97 0.82 8.15
N GLY A 533 21.95 -0.01 7.77
CA GLY A 533 21.92 -1.44 8.08
C GLY A 533 20.81 -2.21 7.35
N LEU A 534 20.36 -1.70 6.17
CA LEU A 534 19.39 -2.39 5.34
C LEU A 534 20.03 -3.61 4.67
N ARG A 535 19.47 -4.79 4.90
CA ARG A 535 20.03 -6.06 4.44
C ARG A 535 19.05 -6.82 3.56
N GLY A 536 19.58 -7.57 2.59
CA GLY A 536 18.82 -8.61 1.90
C GLY A 536 18.67 -9.84 2.78
N LEU A 537 17.72 -10.71 2.42
CA LEU A 537 17.54 -12.00 3.08
C LEU A 537 18.63 -12.99 2.64
N THR A 538 19.01 -13.90 3.56
CA THR A 538 19.89 -15.04 3.26
C THR A 538 19.10 -16.35 3.43
N THR A 539 19.32 -17.09 4.53
CA THR A 539 18.45 -18.21 4.90
C THR A 539 17.74 -17.90 6.22
N PRO A 540 16.55 -18.48 6.47
CA PRO A 540 15.83 -18.28 7.73
C PRO A 540 16.69 -18.57 8.96
N GLU A 541 17.50 -19.64 8.90
CA GLU A 541 18.38 -20.08 9.99
C GLU A 541 19.50 -19.07 10.28
N GLN A 542 20.14 -18.58 9.22
CA GLN A 542 21.24 -17.64 9.34
C GLN A 542 20.75 -16.27 9.83
N ASP A 543 19.69 -15.73 9.21
CA ASP A 543 19.12 -14.44 9.58
C ASP A 543 18.56 -14.47 11.01
N MET A 544 17.95 -15.59 11.44
CA MET A 544 17.49 -15.81 12.81
C MET A 544 18.65 -15.83 13.81
N ALA A 545 19.71 -16.58 13.50
CA ALA A 545 20.88 -16.66 14.36
C ALA A 545 21.57 -15.30 14.53
N GLU A 546 21.73 -14.53 13.45
CA GLU A 546 22.29 -13.18 13.50
C GLU A 546 21.41 -12.21 14.31
N ALA A 547 20.08 -12.28 14.16
CA ALA A 547 19.14 -11.43 14.89
C ALA A 547 19.19 -11.72 16.40
N LEU A 548 19.29 -12.98 16.80
CA LEU A 548 19.31 -13.40 18.20
C LEU A 548 20.69 -13.28 18.89
N ALA A 549 21.75 -13.03 18.13
CA ALA A 549 23.11 -12.81 18.66
C ALA A 549 23.34 -11.36 19.13
N LYS A 550 22.43 -10.45 18.83
CA LYS A 550 22.44 -9.04 19.26
C LYS A 550 21.85 -8.87 20.66
#